data_6adb158071db7ef0416c992cb08a0c39
#
_entry.id   6adb158071db7ef0416c992cb08a0c39
#
_cell.length_a   1.000
_cell.length_b   1.000
_cell.length_c   1.000
_cell.angle_alpha   90.00
_cell.angle_beta   90.00
_cell.angle_gamma   90.00
#
_symmetry.space_group_name_H-M   'P 1'
#
loop_
_entity.id
_entity.type
_entity.pdbx_description
1 polymer ?
#
loop_
_entity_poly.entity_id
_entity_poly.type
_entity_poly.pdbx_seq_one_letter_code
_entity_poly.pdbx_strand_id
1 'polypeptide(L)'
;SFGWKPKVRAVYTRSINQPSLAAKVLGQKGNTQYGYLGSLDRNGAFIVPFNDFGGTTTNLGESNANIFRLKHSINEGSYIGALYSDRRYDGGMGNSGGLDGLYRFNNNLKLDFQLFSSNTVEPNDSTISSSLNGHLFGKDSLTSDFDGEIFSGHSLYFSLESWKRNRALTLLYAERSPTFRVDNGYIDFNDRRQLVITTGTMLYPNNDIFETLSFWFGTGRVFSFDWTKLTDWIYLSHSAQMKGQFGYDITLFAEDEYYKNILFEDNYGFEISFQKSFSKKVSLNIKPKFGTEIIRVDTPYQARNTGMGFGMELKPSDEFKFNFSMDQSKSIKFENREVVYSDIIARTRFEYQATSFLNIRIVAQYHRYYKTFDIQPLVSYQPGPFTIFYLGTSRSYETRSSGWVESYGQIYLKVQKLFSF
;
A
#
# COMPACT_ATOMS: atom_id res chain seq x y z
N SER A 1 -13.18 -3.49 8.22
CA SER A 1 -12.79 -2.15 7.75
C SER A 1 -13.93 -1.18 8.02
N PHE A 2 -13.64 0.06 8.38
CA PHE A 2 -14.66 1.11 8.54
C PHE A 2 -15.28 1.58 7.22
N GLY A 3 -15.15 0.81 6.13
CA GLY A 3 -15.59 1.20 4.78
C GLY A 3 -14.85 2.42 4.22
N TRP A 4 -13.76 2.80 4.84
CA TRP A 4 -12.98 3.97 4.50
C TRP A 4 -11.71 3.57 3.76
N LYS A 5 -11.46 4.19 2.61
CA LYS A 5 -10.22 4.05 1.83
C LYS A 5 -9.50 5.39 1.87
N PRO A 6 -8.72 5.66 2.92
CA PRO A 6 -8.06 6.95 3.06
C PRO A 6 -6.97 7.12 2.02
N LYS A 7 -6.86 8.32 1.48
CA LYS A 7 -5.70 8.77 0.71
C LYS A 7 -4.58 9.20 1.66
N VAL A 8 -4.97 9.93 2.72
CA VAL A 8 -4.13 10.10 3.91
C VAL A 8 -4.39 8.91 4.83
N ARG A 9 -3.39 8.05 5.03
CA ARG A 9 -3.51 6.84 5.88
C ARG A 9 -3.41 7.18 7.36
N ALA A 10 -4.29 8.08 7.84
CA ALA A 10 -4.33 8.51 9.23
C ALA A 10 -4.74 7.40 10.22
N VAL A 11 -5.24 6.26 9.72
CA VAL A 11 -5.52 5.05 10.50
C VAL A 11 -4.98 3.83 9.77
N TYR A 12 -4.19 3.06 10.48
CA TYR A 12 -3.64 1.78 10.03
C TYR A 12 -3.67 0.79 11.19
N THR A 13 -4.65 -0.10 11.20
CA THR A 13 -4.90 -0.99 12.35
C THR A 13 -3.78 -1.99 12.65
N ARG A 14 -2.82 -2.18 11.73
CA ARG A 14 -1.61 -2.98 12.01
C ARG A 14 -0.56 -2.23 12.83
N SER A 15 -0.74 -0.93 13.10
CA SER A 15 0.07 -0.21 14.10
C SER A 15 -0.22 -0.68 15.52
N ILE A 16 -1.39 -1.30 15.74
CA ILE A 16 -1.73 -2.04 16.95
C ILE A 16 -1.15 -3.43 16.81
N ASN A 17 0.01 -3.69 17.43
CA ASN A 17 0.84 -4.85 17.15
C ASN A 17 0.57 -6.04 18.09
N GLN A 18 0.50 -5.79 19.40
CA GLN A 18 0.29 -6.82 20.43
C GLN A 18 -0.82 -6.41 21.42
N PRO A 19 -2.08 -6.34 20.97
CA PRO A 19 -3.16 -5.89 21.84
C PRO A 19 -3.40 -6.91 22.96
N SER A 20 -3.33 -6.43 24.21
CA SER A 20 -3.79 -7.18 25.39
C SER A 20 -5.31 -7.14 25.51
N LEU A 21 -5.91 -6.03 25.07
CA LEU A 21 -7.35 -5.82 24.98
C LEU A 21 -7.64 -4.94 23.75
N ALA A 22 -8.67 -5.30 23.00
CA ALA A 22 -9.20 -4.46 21.94
C ALA A 22 -10.72 -4.58 21.87
N ALA A 23 -11.38 -3.45 21.69
CA ALA A 23 -12.83 -3.37 21.51
C ALA A 23 -13.15 -2.53 20.27
N LYS A 24 -14.14 -2.98 19.50
CA LYS A 24 -14.62 -2.26 18.32
C LYS A 24 -16.13 -2.23 18.31
N VAL A 25 -16.68 -1.03 18.14
CA VAL A 25 -18.10 -0.79 17.96
C VAL A 25 -18.33 -0.14 16.59
N LEU A 26 -19.25 -0.68 15.83
CA LEU A 26 -19.69 -0.13 14.55
C LEU A 26 -21.20 -0.06 14.57
N GLY A 27 -21.76 1.04 14.07
CA GLY A 27 -23.20 1.22 13.97
C GLY A 27 -23.58 2.10 12.79
N GLN A 28 -24.85 2.02 12.44
CA GLN A 28 -25.46 2.89 11.44
C GLN A 28 -26.88 3.27 11.91
N LYS A 29 -27.18 4.57 11.78
CA LYS A 29 -28.54 5.09 12.01
C LYS A 29 -28.90 5.99 10.84
N GLY A 30 -29.87 5.57 10.04
CA GLY A 30 -30.21 6.27 8.79
C GLY A 30 -28.98 6.39 7.87
N ASN A 31 -28.69 7.59 7.46
CA ASN A 31 -27.57 7.91 6.57
C ASN A 31 -26.23 8.09 7.32
N THR A 32 -26.21 7.93 8.63
CA THR A 32 -25.02 8.16 9.45
C THR A 32 -24.42 6.84 9.95
N GLN A 33 -23.15 6.59 9.60
CA GLN A 33 -22.34 5.50 10.11
C GLN A 33 -21.38 6.04 11.17
N TYR A 34 -21.19 5.29 12.23
CA TYR A 34 -20.24 5.61 13.30
C TYR A 34 -19.41 4.40 13.69
N GLY A 35 -18.22 4.66 14.14
CA GLY A 35 -17.30 3.61 14.56
C GLY A 35 -16.37 4.07 15.67
N TYR A 36 -16.04 3.14 16.55
CA TYR A 36 -15.03 3.29 17.58
C TYR A 36 -14.14 2.05 17.60
N LEU A 37 -12.86 2.23 17.75
CA LEU A 37 -11.86 1.20 18.03
C LEU A 37 -11.00 1.68 19.18
N GLY A 38 -10.98 0.94 20.29
CA GLY A 38 -10.05 1.14 21.40
C GLY A 38 -9.16 -0.06 21.58
N SER A 39 -7.90 0.14 21.94
CA SER A 39 -7.00 -0.98 22.27
C SER A 39 -5.94 -0.58 23.30
N LEU A 40 -5.57 -1.56 24.14
CA LEU A 40 -4.37 -1.54 24.96
C LEU A 40 -3.34 -2.42 24.28
N ASP A 41 -2.23 -1.85 23.85
CA ASP A 41 -1.16 -2.53 23.11
C ASP A 41 0.09 -2.63 23.99
N ARG A 42 0.67 -3.84 24.12
CA ARG A 42 1.84 -4.09 24.97
C ARG A 42 3.14 -3.63 24.32
N ASN A 43 3.16 -3.55 23.02
CA ASN A 43 4.37 -3.18 22.27
C ASN A 43 3.98 -2.37 21.05
N GLY A 44 3.85 -1.06 21.26
CA GLY A 44 3.51 -0.11 20.22
C GLY A 44 4.68 0.11 19.25
N ALA A 45 4.35 0.19 17.96
CA ALA A 45 5.27 0.65 16.93
C ALA A 45 4.58 1.73 16.10
N PHE A 46 5.34 2.73 15.67
CA PHE A 46 4.84 3.74 14.74
C PHE A 46 5.93 4.17 13.76
N ILE A 47 5.53 4.85 12.68
CA ILE A 47 6.43 5.34 11.66
C ILE A 47 6.66 6.82 11.86
N VAL A 48 7.94 7.21 11.95
CA VAL A 48 8.38 8.60 11.89
C VAL A 48 8.61 8.95 10.42
N PRO A 49 7.82 9.84 9.81
CA PRO A 49 7.92 10.17 8.39
C PRO A 49 8.99 11.25 8.15
N PHE A 50 9.63 11.17 6.98
CA PHE A 50 10.56 12.16 6.45
C PHE A 50 10.24 12.49 5.00
N ASN A 51 10.98 13.42 4.41
CA ASN A 51 10.76 13.82 3.01
C ASN A 51 11.24 12.79 1.99
N ASP A 52 12.25 12.00 2.30
CA ASP A 52 12.88 11.02 1.41
C ASP A 52 12.80 9.58 1.92
N PHE A 53 12.64 9.36 3.22
CA PHE A 53 12.47 8.04 3.81
C PHE A 53 11.59 8.09 5.05
N GLY A 54 11.08 6.93 5.46
CA GLY A 54 10.35 6.76 6.72
C GLY A 54 11.14 5.88 7.68
N GLY A 55 11.16 6.28 8.95
CA GLY A 55 11.72 5.50 10.04
C GLY A 55 10.63 4.71 10.76
N THR A 56 10.97 3.57 11.32
CA THR A 56 10.09 2.79 12.21
C THR A 56 10.76 2.64 13.56
N THR A 57 10.06 3.07 14.61
CA THR A 57 10.50 2.80 15.98
C THR A 57 9.75 1.59 16.53
N THR A 58 10.45 0.80 17.31
CA THR A 58 9.90 -0.34 18.04
C THR A 58 10.16 -0.12 19.55
N ASN A 59 9.50 -0.91 20.39
CA ASN A 59 9.72 -0.88 21.84
C ASN A 59 9.27 0.44 22.52
N LEU A 60 8.15 1.01 22.09
CA LEU A 60 7.51 2.12 22.79
C LEU A 60 6.89 1.73 24.13
N GLY A 61 6.93 0.44 24.50
CA GLY A 61 6.24 -0.07 25.65
C GLY A 61 4.72 -0.15 25.45
N GLU A 62 4.00 -0.06 26.56
CA GLU A 62 2.54 -0.10 26.54
C GLU A 62 1.95 1.18 25.96
N SER A 63 0.92 1.03 25.14
CA SER A 63 0.20 2.17 24.60
C SER A 63 -1.31 1.96 24.57
N ASN A 64 -2.06 3.05 24.66
CA ASN A 64 -3.51 3.07 24.52
C ASN A 64 -3.85 3.81 23.20
N ALA A 65 -4.58 3.14 22.32
CA ALA A 65 -5.04 3.70 21.06
C ALA A 65 -6.55 3.82 21.02
N ASN A 66 -7.06 4.98 20.61
CA ASN A 66 -8.48 5.26 20.42
C ASN A 66 -8.71 5.86 19.04
N ILE A 67 -9.68 5.35 18.32
CA ILE A 67 -10.02 5.79 16.97
C ILE A 67 -11.53 5.95 16.86
N PHE A 68 -11.99 7.15 16.51
CA PHE A 68 -13.38 7.51 16.30
C PHE A 68 -13.62 7.88 14.85
N ARG A 69 -14.70 7.38 14.27
CA ARG A 69 -15.11 7.67 12.91
C ARG A 69 -16.59 7.98 12.84
N LEU A 70 -16.91 9.08 12.16
CA LEU A 70 -18.27 9.44 11.76
C LEU A 70 -18.31 9.62 10.24
N LYS A 71 -19.35 9.12 9.58
CA LYS A 71 -19.59 9.34 8.16
C LYS A 71 -21.07 9.53 7.91
N HIS A 72 -21.42 10.63 7.27
CA HIS A 72 -22.79 10.93 6.89
C HIS A 72 -22.92 10.95 5.36
N SER A 73 -23.80 10.10 4.82
CA SER A 73 -24.14 10.07 3.39
C SER A 73 -25.14 11.18 3.09
N ILE A 74 -24.75 12.10 2.19
CA ILE A 74 -25.58 13.26 1.79
C ILE A 74 -26.60 12.81 0.73
N ASN A 75 -26.12 12.03 -0.25
CA ASN A 75 -26.92 11.44 -1.33
C ASN A 75 -26.21 10.19 -1.88
N GLU A 76 -26.75 9.61 -2.97
CA GLU A 76 -26.10 8.52 -3.67
C GLU A 76 -24.72 8.93 -4.21
N GLY A 77 -23.66 8.45 -3.54
CA GLY A 77 -22.28 8.65 -3.93
C GLY A 77 -21.62 9.92 -3.38
N SER A 78 -22.28 10.69 -2.51
CA SER A 78 -21.67 11.83 -1.79
C SER A 78 -21.73 11.62 -0.28
N TYR A 79 -20.66 11.95 0.41
CA TYR A 79 -20.60 11.89 1.88
C TYR A 79 -19.66 12.95 2.44
N ILE A 80 -19.84 13.24 3.72
CA ILE A 80 -18.88 13.93 4.57
C ILE A 80 -18.56 13.05 5.76
N GLY A 81 -17.35 13.09 6.25
CA GLY A 81 -16.92 12.32 7.39
C GLY A 81 -15.96 13.07 8.29
N ALA A 82 -15.86 12.62 9.53
CA ALA A 82 -14.90 13.09 10.51
C ALA A 82 -14.17 11.89 11.12
N LEU A 83 -12.88 12.06 11.36
CA LEU A 83 -12.02 11.10 12.03
C LEU A 83 -11.29 11.78 13.18
N TYR A 84 -11.20 11.10 14.30
CA TYR A 84 -10.29 11.43 15.39
C TYR A 84 -9.53 10.17 15.80
N SER A 85 -8.24 10.31 16.05
CA SER A 85 -7.34 9.23 16.45
C SER A 85 -6.39 9.73 17.52
N ASP A 86 -6.26 9.00 18.62
CA ASP A 86 -5.42 9.30 19.77
C ASP A 86 -4.59 8.07 20.11
N ARG A 87 -3.31 8.23 20.37
CA ARG A 87 -2.41 7.22 20.91
C ARG A 87 -1.60 7.80 22.04
N ARG A 88 -1.61 7.12 23.20
CA ARG A 88 -0.88 7.51 24.39
C ARG A 88 0.05 6.40 24.82
N TYR A 89 1.24 6.76 25.19
CA TYR A 89 2.31 5.90 25.67
C TYR A 89 3.09 6.63 26.76
N ASP A 90 4.00 5.95 27.43
CA ASP A 90 4.75 6.57 28.53
C ASP A 90 5.53 7.78 28.05
N GLY A 91 5.32 8.90 28.74
CA GLY A 91 5.95 10.20 28.45
C GLY A 91 5.51 10.89 27.16
N GLY A 92 4.61 10.29 26.34
CA GLY A 92 4.25 10.87 25.06
C GLY A 92 2.83 10.60 24.57
N MET A 93 2.42 11.35 23.55
CA MET A 93 1.13 11.15 22.87
C MET A 93 1.16 11.66 21.43
N GLY A 94 0.40 11.01 20.56
CA GLY A 94 0.08 11.50 19.22
C GLY A 94 -1.41 11.48 18.98
N ASN A 95 -1.99 12.63 18.62
CA ASN A 95 -3.36 12.68 18.19
C ASN A 95 -3.49 13.28 16.79
N SER A 96 -4.52 12.88 16.08
CA SER A 96 -4.84 13.42 14.77
C SER A 96 -6.34 13.49 14.59
N GLY A 97 -6.80 14.52 13.92
CA GLY A 97 -8.21 14.70 13.62
C GLY A 97 -8.41 15.39 12.28
N GLY A 98 -9.54 15.14 11.66
CA GLY A 98 -9.82 15.77 10.39
C GLY A 98 -11.16 15.42 9.77
N LEU A 99 -11.40 16.05 8.65
CA LEU A 99 -12.57 15.88 7.81
C LEU A 99 -12.17 15.24 6.50
N ASP A 100 -13.07 14.43 5.95
CA ASP A 100 -12.96 13.88 4.61
C ASP A 100 -14.33 13.86 3.93
N GLY A 101 -14.33 13.87 2.63
CA GLY A 101 -15.57 13.80 1.90
C GLY A 101 -15.38 13.48 0.43
N LEU A 102 -16.44 12.98 -0.14
CA LEU A 102 -16.62 12.83 -1.56
C LEU A 102 -17.89 13.58 -1.95
N TYR A 103 -17.76 14.55 -2.80
CA TYR A 103 -18.92 15.28 -3.36
C TYR A 103 -19.03 15.03 -4.84
N ARG A 104 -20.16 14.49 -5.25
CA ARG A 104 -20.50 14.20 -6.64
C ARG A 104 -21.38 15.33 -7.19
N PHE A 105 -20.80 16.17 -8.04
CA PHE A 105 -21.53 17.26 -8.71
C PHE A 105 -22.57 16.74 -9.71
N ASN A 106 -22.18 15.66 -10.40
CA ASN A 106 -23.02 14.92 -11.35
C ASN A 106 -22.44 13.53 -11.58
N ASN A 107 -23.01 12.76 -12.50
CA ASN A 107 -22.58 11.38 -12.78
C ASN A 107 -21.11 11.26 -13.25
N ASN A 108 -20.53 12.35 -13.74
CA ASN A 108 -19.19 12.33 -14.32
C ASN A 108 -18.14 13.13 -13.52
N LEU A 109 -18.56 14.06 -12.67
CA LEU A 109 -17.66 14.99 -11.97
C LEU A 109 -17.80 14.84 -10.46
N LYS A 110 -16.71 14.58 -9.78
CA LYS A 110 -16.64 14.47 -8.34
C LYS A 110 -15.39 15.14 -7.76
N LEU A 111 -15.50 15.58 -6.53
CA LEU A 111 -14.43 16.08 -5.68
C LEU A 111 -14.25 15.12 -4.50
N ASP A 112 -13.04 14.60 -4.33
CA ASP A 112 -12.59 13.85 -3.13
C ASP A 112 -11.66 14.77 -2.35
N PHE A 113 -11.88 14.92 -1.04
CA PHE A 113 -11.04 15.76 -0.21
C PHE A 113 -10.79 15.13 1.17
N GLN A 114 -9.61 15.43 1.73
CA GLN A 114 -9.25 15.04 3.09
C GLN A 114 -8.41 16.17 3.72
N LEU A 115 -8.76 16.58 4.92
CA LEU A 115 -8.14 17.66 5.67
C LEU A 115 -7.84 17.12 7.06
N PHE A 116 -6.56 17.01 7.43
CA PHE A 116 -6.13 16.48 8.70
C PHE A 116 -5.18 17.44 9.42
N SER A 117 -5.26 17.44 10.74
CA SER A 117 -4.29 18.02 11.63
C SER A 117 -3.77 16.96 12.59
N SER A 118 -2.53 17.07 13.00
CA SER A 118 -1.92 16.22 14.02
C SER A 118 -1.25 17.09 15.09
N ASN A 119 -1.18 16.54 16.30
CA ASN A 119 -0.41 17.09 17.40
C ASN A 119 0.36 15.96 18.09
N THR A 120 1.65 16.15 18.26
CA THR A 120 2.58 15.19 18.82
C THR A 120 3.26 15.78 20.04
N VAL A 121 3.32 15.02 21.12
CA VAL A 121 4.18 15.24 22.29
C VAL A 121 5.09 14.03 22.37
N GLU A 122 6.36 14.21 22.16
CA GLU A 122 7.34 13.13 22.20
C GLU A 122 7.74 12.79 23.65
N PRO A 123 8.05 11.52 23.93
CA PRO A 123 8.70 11.17 25.20
C PRO A 123 10.11 11.76 25.24
N ASN A 124 10.59 12.07 26.44
CA ASN A 124 11.98 12.48 26.61
C ASN A 124 12.85 11.25 26.88
N ASP A 125 13.04 10.44 25.82
CA ASP A 125 13.86 9.22 25.84
C ASP A 125 14.42 8.93 24.44
N SER A 126 15.58 9.47 24.15
CA SER A 126 16.27 9.31 22.86
C SER A 126 16.70 7.85 22.56
N THR A 127 16.66 6.96 23.54
CA THR A 127 16.98 5.53 23.31
C THR A 127 15.95 4.85 22.40
N ILE A 128 14.69 5.33 22.42
CA ILE A 128 13.60 4.84 21.59
C ILE A 128 13.84 5.17 20.10
N SER A 129 14.48 6.30 19.80
CA SER A 129 14.71 6.83 18.46
C SER A 129 16.15 6.70 17.97
N SER A 130 17.00 6.02 18.70
CA SER A 130 18.45 5.88 18.40
C SER A 130 18.75 5.41 16.96
N SER A 131 17.86 4.65 16.35
CA SER A 131 17.97 4.21 14.95
C SER A 131 17.67 5.31 13.91
N LEU A 132 17.14 6.46 14.31
CA LEU A 132 16.75 7.55 13.43
C LEU A 132 17.85 8.61 13.26
N ASN A 133 18.96 8.50 14.00
CA ASN A 133 20.18 9.30 13.85
C ASN A 133 19.98 10.83 13.96
N GLY A 134 19.00 11.31 14.72
CA GLY A 134 18.80 12.74 14.98
C GLY A 134 18.56 13.60 13.73
N HIS A 135 17.84 13.08 12.72
CA HIS A 135 17.53 13.84 11.51
C HIS A 135 16.72 15.10 11.84
N LEU A 136 17.14 16.22 11.26
CA LEU A 136 16.46 17.51 11.42
C LEU A 136 15.24 17.59 10.50
N PHE A 137 14.17 18.23 10.95
CA PHE A 137 12.97 18.54 10.18
C PHE A 137 12.31 19.84 10.65
N GLY A 138 11.24 20.30 10.01
CA GLY A 138 10.50 21.47 10.44
C GLY A 138 11.34 22.76 10.41
N LYS A 139 12.06 23.04 9.31
CA LYS A 139 13.03 24.13 9.15
C LYS A 139 14.26 23.97 10.04
N ASP A 140 14.72 22.75 10.19
CA ASP A 140 15.89 22.36 11.00
C ASP A 140 15.80 22.77 12.47
N SER A 141 14.57 22.91 12.99
CA SER A 141 14.34 23.31 14.38
C SER A 141 13.91 22.16 15.29
N LEU A 142 13.55 21.01 14.71
CA LEU A 142 13.10 19.81 15.40
C LEU A 142 13.98 18.64 14.99
N THR A 143 14.09 17.65 15.88
CA THR A 143 14.91 16.45 15.64
C THR A 143 14.06 15.18 15.60
N SER A 144 14.57 14.12 15.00
CA SER A 144 13.95 12.79 15.08
C SER A 144 14.29 12.06 16.37
N ASP A 145 15.13 12.64 17.23
CA ASP A 145 15.37 12.12 18.57
C ASP A 145 14.17 12.41 19.47
N PHE A 146 13.83 11.45 20.32
CA PHE A 146 12.73 11.65 21.24
C PHE A 146 13.24 12.36 22.50
N ASP A 147 13.36 13.66 22.42
CA ASP A 147 13.90 14.53 23.45
C ASP A 147 12.84 15.45 24.11
N GLY A 148 11.55 15.12 23.92
CA GLY A 148 10.43 15.79 24.55
C GLY A 148 9.83 16.92 23.72
N GLU A 149 10.10 16.98 22.44
CA GLU A 149 9.57 18.01 21.54
C GLU A 149 8.04 17.96 21.41
N ILE A 150 7.44 19.12 21.15
CA ILE A 150 6.01 19.29 20.93
C ILE A 150 5.80 20.01 19.61
N PHE A 151 5.05 19.40 18.72
CA PHE A 151 4.78 19.98 17.41
C PHE A 151 3.41 19.59 16.87
N SER A 152 2.92 20.40 15.94
CA SER A 152 1.67 20.18 15.22
C SER A 152 1.92 20.19 13.72
N GLY A 153 1.16 19.38 13.00
CA GLY A 153 1.25 19.29 11.55
C GLY A 153 -0.12 19.24 10.89
N HIS A 154 -0.11 19.33 9.56
CA HIS A 154 -1.34 19.20 8.75
C HIS A 154 -1.10 18.42 7.48
N SER A 155 -2.19 17.87 6.94
CA SER A 155 -2.22 17.21 5.63
C SER A 155 -3.50 17.59 4.90
N LEU A 156 -3.34 17.97 3.63
CA LEU A 156 -4.44 18.31 2.73
C LEU A 156 -4.39 17.36 1.53
N TYR A 157 -5.55 16.97 1.04
CA TYR A 157 -5.72 16.21 -0.19
C TYR A 157 -6.98 16.67 -0.90
N PHE A 158 -6.86 16.98 -2.17
CA PHE A 158 -7.97 17.31 -3.07
C PHE A 158 -7.78 16.60 -4.40
N SER A 159 -8.83 15.94 -4.89
CA SER A 159 -8.83 15.31 -6.20
C SER A 159 -10.13 15.65 -6.91
N LEU A 160 -10.03 16.40 -7.99
CA LEU A 160 -11.15 16.66 -8.90
C LEU A 160 -11.08 15.66 -10.06
N GLU A 161 -12.08 14.82 -10.17
CA GLU A 161 -12.12 13.74 -11.14
C GLU A 161 -13.34 13.89 -12.07
N SER A 162 -13.07 13.89 -13.38
CA SER A 162 -14.09 13.84 -14.42
C SER A 162 -13.95 12.53 -15.20
N TRP A 163 -14.97 11.67 -15.13
CA TRP A 163 -15.01 10.37 -15.80
C TRP A 163 -16.23 10.27 -16.69
N LYS A 164 -16.00 10.20 -18.00
CA LYS A 164 -16.99 9.94 -19.03
C LYS A 164 -16.65 8.59 -19.70
N ARG A 165 -17.59 8.07 -20.49
CA ARG A 165 -17.37 6.78 -21.19
C ARG A 165 -16.04 6.73 -21.96
N ASN A 166 -15.67 7.82 -22.62
CA ASN A 166 -14.52 7.85 -23.54
C ASN A 166 -13.34 8.68 -23.03
N ARG A 167 -13.49 9.44 -21.95
CA ARG A 167 -12.48 10.39 -21.48
C ARG A 167 -12.45 10.45 -19.96
N ALA A 168 -11.28 10.53 -19.41
CA ALA A 168 -11.04 10.77 -18.00
C ALA A 168 -10.07 11.92 -17.80
N LEU A 169 -10.27 12.70 -16.74
CA LEU A 169 -9.35 13.73 -16.27
C LEU A 169 -9.33 13.69 -14.74
N THR A 170 -8.15 13.69 -14.17
CA THR A 170 -7.93 13.84 -12.73
C THR A 170 -6.94 14.97 -12.49
N LEU A 171 -7.32 15.92 -11.64
CA LEU A 171 -6.45 16.95 -11.11
C LEU A 171 -6.32 16.71 -9.61
N LEU A 172 -5.09 16.58 -9.12
CA LEU A 172 -4.82 16.26 -7.72
C LEU A 172 -3.85 17.27 -7.13
N TYR A 173 -4.17 17.76 -5.94
CA TYR A 173 -3.27 18.43 -5.04
C TYR A 173 -3.22 17.69 -3.71
N ALA A 174 -2.01 17.44 -3.21
CA ALA A 174 -1.82 16.87 -1.89
C ALA A 174 -0.63 17.53 -1.21
N GLU A 175 -0.75 17.76 0.11
CA GLU A 175 0.38 18.22 0.91
C GLU A 175 0.40 17.57 2.29
N ARG A 176 1.58 17.47 2.85
CA ARG A 176 1.84 17.07 4.24
C ARG A 176 2.97 17.92 4.78
N SER A 177 2.70 18.68 5.83
CA SER A 177 3.72 19.50 6.48
C SER A 177 4.89 18.65 7.02
N PRO A 178 6.07 19.23 7.22
CA PRO A 178 7.24 18.53 7.79
C PRO A 178 6.95 17.89 9.15
N THR A 179 6.04 18.50 9.90
CA THR A 179 5.64 18.09 11.26
C THR A 179 4.39 17.21 11.32
N PHE A 180 3.83 16.80 10.17
CA PHE A 180 2.63 15.95 10.16
C PHE A 180 2.99 14.50 10.48
N ARG A 181 2.52 14.00 11.63
CA ARG A 181 2.73 12.64 12.12
C ARG A 181 1.43 12.06 12.68
N VAL A 182 1.18 10.78 12.47
CA VAL A 182 -0.02 10.06 12.93
C VAL A 182 0.35 8.70 13.51
N ASP A 183 0.32 8.58 14.83
CA ASP A 183 0.84 7.42 15.54
C ASP A 183 -0.03 6.15 15.40
N ASN A 184 -1.32 6.28 15.07
CA ASN A 184 -2.20 5.17 14.69
C ASN A 184 -2.29 4.97 13.17
N GLY A 185 -1.51 5.72 12.39
CA GLY A 185 -1.55 5.72 10.93
C GLY A 185 -0.36 5.01 10.28
N TYR A 186 -0.26 5.22 8.97
CA TYR A 186 0.87 4.80 8.15
C TYR A 186 1.21 5.95 7.20
N ILE A 187 2.05 6.86 7.65
CA ILE A 187 2.59 7.97 6.85
C ILE A 187 4.09 7.73 6.74
N ASP A 188 4.53 7.37 5.57
CA ASP A 188 5.91 7.09 5.23
C ASP A 188 6.68 8.34 4.81
N PHE A 189 5.96 9.34 4.26
CA PHE A 189 6.54 10.59 3.80
C PHE A 189 5.75 11.79 4.30
N ASN A 190 6.45 12.80 4.77
CA ASN A 190 5.95 14.16 5.02
C ASN A 190 6.79 15.19 4.27
N ASP A 191 6.73 16.48 4.64
CA ASP A 191 7.44 17.57 3.98
C ASP A 191 7.29 17.56 2.45
N ARG A 192 6.04 17.38 1.96
CA ARG A 192 5.75 17.23 0.54
C ARG A 192 4.52 18.00 0.11
N ARG A 193 4.61 18.66 -1.04
CA ARG A 193 3.51 19.18 -1.84
C ARG A 193 3.52 18.53 -3.20
N GLN A 194 2.40 18.00 -3.62
CA GLN A 194 2.28 17.25 -4.87
C GLN A 194 1.17 17.81 -5.74
N LEU A 195 1.49 18.05 -7.01
CA LEU A 195 0.56 18.39 -8.07
C LEU A 195 0.56 17.25 -9.10
N VAL A 196 -0.61 16.77 -9.49
CA VAL A 196 -0.75 15.68 -10.47
C VAL A 196 -1.87 15.98 -11.44
N ILE A 197 -1.59 15.73 -12.71
CA ILE A 197 -2.57 15.74 -13.80
C ILE A 197 -2.53 14.36 -14.46
N THR A 198 -3.68 13.71 -14.57
CA THR A 198 -3.83 12.47 -15.32
C THR A 198 -5.01 12.60 -16.27
N THR A 199 -4.84 12.23 -17.52
CA THR A 199 -5.91 12.18 -18.52
C THR A 199 -5.85 10.92 -19.34
N GLY A 200 -6.99 10.49 -19.84
CA GLY A 200 -7.05 9.29 -20.66
C GLY A 200 -8.23 9.28 -21.61
N THR A 201 -8.07 8.49 -22.66
CA THR A 201 -9.11 8.24 -23.66
C THR A 201 -9.32 6.75 -23.81
N MET A 202 -10.57 6.32 -23.82
CA MET A 202 -10.98 4.94 -24.11
C MET A 202 -11.79 4.91 -25.39
N LEU A 203 -11.40 4.07 -26.31
CA LEU A 203 -12.06 3.82 -27.58
C LEU A 203 -12.67 2.43 -27.58
N TYR A 204 -13.82 2.29 -28.22
CA TYR A 204 -14.54 1.04 -28.39
C TYR A 204 -14.72 0.78 -29.89
N PRO A 205 -13.67 0.28 -30.60
CA PRO A 205 -13.73 0.10 -32.03
C PRO A 205 -14.77 -0.96 -32.40
N ASN A 206 -15.56 -0.67 -33.43
CA ASN A 206 -16.48 -1.67 -33.99
C ASN A 206 -15.78 -2.47 -35.09
N ASN A 207 -14.86 -3.36 -34.68
CA ASN A 207 -14.12 -4.24 -35.58
C ASN A 207 -13.94 -5.64 -34.98
N ASP A 208 -13.32 -6.56 -35.71
CA ASP A 208 -13.16 -7.95 -35.28
C ASP A 208 -11.91 -8.24 -34.45
N ILE A 209 -11.09 -7.23 -34.18
CA ILE A 209 -9.80 -7.38 -33.49
C ILE A 209 -9.88 -6.84 -32.07
N PHE A 210 -10.30 -5.57 -31.90
CA PHE A 210 -10.25 -4.87 -30.62
C PHE A 210 -11.65 -4.73 -30.01
N GLU A 211 -11.72 -4.99 -28.69
CA GLU A 211 -12.88 -4.67 -27.86
C GLU A 211 -12.72 -3.25 -27.27
N THR A 212 -11.53 -2.96 -26.73
CA THR A 212 -11.19 -1.64 -26.18
C THR A 212 -9.75 -1.27 -26.49
N LEU A 213 -9.53 0.02 -26.69
CA LEU A 213 -8.21 0.65 -26.71
C LEU A 213 -8.20 1.79 -25.69
N SER A 214 -7.16 1.91 -24.91
CA SER A 214 -7.02 3.05 -24.00
C SER A 214 -5.63 3.69 -24.10
N PHE A 215 -5.61 5.01 -23.94
CA PHE A 215 -4.41 5.84 -23.93
C PHE A 215 -4.47 6.70 -22.69
N TRP A 216 -3.41 6.66 -21.90
CA TRP A 216 -3.29 7.43 -20.68
C TRP A 216 -2.02 8.26 -20.70
N PHE A 217 -2.15 9.46 -20.20
CA PHE A 217 -1.05 10.37 -19.93
C PHE A 217 -1.16 10.83 -18.48
N GLY A 218 -0.05 10.89 -17.78
CA GLY A 218 0.03 11.48 -16.46
C GLY A 218 1.34 12.18 -16.26
N THR A 219 1.30 13.26 -15.49
CA THR A 219 2.48 13.99 -15.03
C THR A 219 2.24 14.51 -13.63
N GLY A 220 3.31 14.63 -12.87
CA GLY A 220 3.26 15.18 -11.53
C GLY A 220 4.58 15.77 -11.11
N ARG A 221 4.48 16.70 -10.19
CA ARG A 221 5.62 17.35 -9.55
C ARG A 221 5.45 17.32 -8.05
N VAL A 222 6.52 16.98 -7.34
CA VAL A 222 6.60 16.98 -5.89
C VAL A 222 7.62 18.01 -5.45
N PHE A 223 7.23 18.83 -4.51
CA PHE A 223 8.08 19.81 -3.82
C PHE A 223 8.14 19.48 -2.34
N SER A 224 9.21 19.88 -1.67
CA SER A 224 9.23 20.07 -0.22
C SER A 224 8.41 21.31 0.19
N PHE A 225 8.27 21.57 1.47
CA PHE A 225 7.53 22.74 1.96
C PHE A 225 8.25 24.06 1.68
N ASP A 226 9.56 24.06 1.49
CA ASP A 226 10.35 25.21 1.05
C ASP A 226 10.39 25.40 -0.48
N TRP A 227 9.59 24.63 -1.22
CA TRP A 227 9.49 24.63 -2.67
C TRP A 227 10.72 24.08 -3.42
N THR A 228 11.60 23.36 -2.74
CA THR A 228 12.64 22.59 -3.44
C THR A 228 12.00 21.44 -4.23
N LYS A 229 12.36 21.31 -5.48
CA LYS A 229 11.88 20.21 -6.35
C LYS A 229 12.44 18.89 -5.85
N LEU A 230 11.55 17.96 -5.49
CA LEU A 230 11.91 16.60 -5.06
C LEU A 230 11.77 15.60 -6.20
N THR A 231 10.73 15.71 -7.00
CA THR A 231 10.43 14.74 -8.05
C THR A 231 9.63 15.39 -9.17
N ASP A 232 10.00 15.12 -10.39
CA ASP A 232 9.17 15.33 -11.59
C ASP A 232 8.98 13.98 -12.26
N TRP A 233 7.78 13.68 -12.68
CA TRP A 233 7.53 12.45 -13.41
C TRP A 233 6.49 12.62 -14.51
N ILE A 234 6.62 11.77 -15.53
CA ILE A 234 5.70 11.66 -16.65
C ILE A 234 5.51 10.19 -17.00
N TYR A 235 4.30 9.80 -17.35
CA TYR A 235 4.04 8.50 -17.95
C TYR A 235 3.11 8.58 -19.15
N LEU A 236 3.31 7.65 -20.07
CA LEU A 236 2.43 7.34 -21.18
C LEU A 236 2.06 5.86 -21.08
N SER A 237 0.79 5.54 -21.13
CA SER A 237 0.34 4.14 -21.16
C SER A 237 -0.66 3.92 -22.29
N HIS A 238 -0.52 2.80 -22.97
CA HIS A 238 -1.44 2.31 -23.98
C HIS A 238 -1.81 0.88 -23.66
N SER A 239 -3.11 0.59 -23.62
CA SER A 239 -3.59 -0.77 -23.44
C SER A 239 -4.68 -1.14 -24.46
N ALA A 240 -4.75 -2.41 -24.77
CA ALA A 240 -5.78 -2.98 -25.60
C ALA A 240 -6.35 -4.25 -25.00
N GLN A 241 -7.66 -4.40 -25.10
CA GLN A 241 -8.35 -5.66 -24.94
C GLN A 241 -8.82 -6.11 -26.32
N MET A 242 -8.42 -7.30 -26.73
CA MET A 242 -8.73 -7.87 -28.05
C MET A 242 -9.76 -8.98 -27.93
N LYS A 243 -10.52 -9.18 -28.96
CA LYS A 243 -11.40 -10.35 -29.09
C LYS A 243 -10.59 -11.65 -28.93
N GLY A 244 -11.18 -12.67 -28.35
CA GLY A 244 -10.47 -13.91 -28.01
C GLY A 244 -9.65 -13.84 -26.73
N GLN A 245 -9.97 -12.88 -25.83
CA GLN A 245 -9.42 -12.80 -24.47
C GLN A 245 -7.88 -12.61 -24.44
N PHE A 246 -7.35 -11.85 -25.37
CA PHE A 246 -5.97 -11.38 -25.37
C PHE A 246 -5.95 -9.88 -25.01
N GLY A 247 -5.07 -9.50 -24.10
CA GLY A 247 -4.85 -8.11 -23.75
C GLY A 247 -3.37 -7.80 -23.65
N TYR A 248 -3.04 -6.54 -23.88
CA TYR A 248 -1.71 -6.01 -23.57
C TYR A 248 -1.81 -4.62 -22.94
N ASP A 249 -0.78 -4.28 -22.19
CA ASP A 249 -0.55 -2.96 -21.63
C ASP A 249 0.93 -2.60 -21.85
N ILE A 250 1.17 -1.37 -22.28
CA ILE A 250 2.51 -0.81 -22.50
C ILE A 250 2.58 0.50 -21.72
N THR A 251 3.54 0.63 -20.84
CA THR A 251 3.77 1.85 -20.06
C THR A 251 5.21 2.31 -20.22
N LEU A 252 5.36 3.57 -20.55
CA LEU A 252 6.61 4.31 -20.55
C LEU A 252 6.54 5.33 -19.42
N PHE A 253 7.58 5.44 -18.61
CA PHE A 253 7.68 6.50 -17.63
C PHE A 253 9.09 7.10 -17.62
N ALA A 254 9.18 8.35 -17.21
CA ALA A 254 10.43 9.03 -16.92
C ALA A 254 10.25 9.88 -15.67
N GLU A 255 11.28 9.98 -14.85
CA GLU A 255 11.28 10.79 -13.65
C GLU A 255 12.67 11.33 -13.29
N ASP A 256 12.68 12.51 -12.68
CA ASP A 256 13.81 13.02 -11.92
C ASP A 256 13.47 12.89 -10.43
N GLU A 257 14.38 12.38 -9.63
CA GLU A 257 14.18 12.22 -8.20
C GLU A 257 15.35 12.78 -7.40
N TYR A 258 15.04 13.61 -6.41
CA TYR A 258 16.00 14.09 -5.43
C TYR A 258 16.00 13.16 -4.21
N TYR A 259 17.15 12.55 -3.93
CA TYR A 259 17.31 11.63 -2.82
C TYR A 259 18.68 11.82 -2.15
N LYS A 260 18.73 11.97 -0.82
CA LYS A 260 19.95 12.21 -0.03
C LYS A 260 20.84 13.31 -0.63
N ASN A 261 20.26 14.47 -0.94
CA ASN A 261 20.96 15.64 -1.52
C ASN A 261 21.56 15.42 -2.92
N ILE A 262 21.16 14.37 -3.63
CA ILE A 262 21.56 14.09 -5.01
C ILE A 262 20.32 14.13 -5.90
N LEU A 263 20.39 14.90 -6.99
CA LEU A 263 19.39 14.86 -8.04
C LEU A 263 19.74 13.74 -9.03
N PHE A 264 18.88 12.72 -9.11
CA PHE A 264 18.96 11.65 -10.08
C PHE A 264 18.07 12.01 -11.26
N GLU A 265 18.68 12.45 -12.35
CA GLU A 265 18.00 12.79 -13.59
C GLU A 265 17.88 11.56 -14.50
N ASP A 266 16.95 11.64 -15.46
CA ASP A 266 16.79 10.65 -16.52
C ASP A 266 16.51 9.21 -16.00
N ASN A 267 15.82 9.06 -14.88
CA ASN A 267 15.25 7.75 -14.55
C ASN A 267 14.12 7.45 -15.53
N TYR A 268 14.17 6.29 -16.15
CA TYR A 268 13.14 5.86 -17.08
C TYR A 268 12.77 4.40 -16.88
N GLY A 269 11.58 4.04 -17.30
CA GLY A 269 11.11 2.68 -17.31
C GLY A 269 10.21 2.39 -18.50
N PHE A 270 10.29 1.16 -18.94
CA PHE A 270 9.46 0.57 -19.97
C PHE A 270 8.92 -0.75 -19.45
N GLU A 271 7.60 -0.84 -19.37
CA GLU A 271 6.89 -2.01 -18.89
C GLU A 271 5.89 -2.47 -19.93
N ILE A 272 5.89 -3.78 -20.23
CA ILE A 272 4.89 -4.40 -21.08
C ILE A 272 4.22 -5.51 -20.29
N SER A 273 2.92 -5.64 -20.42
CA SER A 273 2.17 -6.78 -19.90
C SER A 273 1.38 -7.42 -21.03
N PHE A 274 1.49 -8.72 -21.15
CA PHE A 274 0.66 -9.53 -22.05
C PHE A 274 -0.16 -10.50 -21.22
N GLN A 275 -1.45 -10.57 -21.49
CA GLN A 275 -2.33 -11.55 -20.86
C GLN A 275 -3.16 -12.29 -21.91
N LYS A 276 -3.32 -13.59 -21.73
CA LYS A 276 -4.13 -14.44 -22.61
C LYS A 276 -4.88 -15.46 -21.78
N SER A 277 -6.19 -15.50 -21.92
CA SER A 277 -7.00 -16.63 -21.48
C SER A 277 -7.28 -17.53 -22.68
N PHE A 278 -6.72 -18.73 -22.64
CA PHE A 278 -6.91 -19.73 -23.71
C PHE A 278 -8.27 -20.39 -23.59
N SER A 279 -8.77 -20.47 -22.36
CA SER A 279 -10.10 -21.00 -22.03
C SER A 279 -10.48 -20.50 -20.63
N LYS A 280 -11.66 -20.89 -20.13
CA LYS A 280 -12.05 -20.70 -18.72
C LYS A 280 -11.11 -21.43 -17.74
N LYS A 281 -10.29 -22.37 -18.24
CA LYS A 281 -9.42 -23.23 -17.43
C LYS A 281 -7.96 -22.78 -17.41
N VAL A 282 -7.49 -22.01 -18.39
CA VAL A 282 -6.07 -21.65 -18.54
C VAL A 282 -5.92 -20.19 -18.90
N SER A 283 -5.20 -19.43 -18.08
CA SER A 283 -4.75 -18.09 -18.41
C SER A 283 -3.26 -17.90 -18.09
N LEU A 284 -2.59 -17.12 -18.92
CA LEU A 284 -1.18 -16.75 -18.79
C LEU A 284 -1.02 -15.23 -18.79
N ASN A 285 0.00 -14.77 -18.08
CA ASN A 285 0.43 -13.39 -18.04
C ASN A 285 1.97 -13.31 -18.07
N ILE A 286 2.52 -12.41 -18.87
CA ILE A 286 3.96 -12.17 -19.00
C ILE A 286 4.21 -10.67 -18.91
N LYS A 287 5.19 -10.24 -18.09
CA LYS A 287 5.47 -8.83 -17.78
C LYS A 287 6.97 -8.53 -17.82
N PRO A 288 7.58 -8.35 -19.01
CA PRO A 288 8.92 -7.80 -19.08
C PRO A 288 8.94 -6.33 -18.68
N LYS A 289 10.01 -5.92 -17.98
CA LYS A 289 10.29 -4.54 -17.63
C LYS A 289 11.77 -4.22 -17.80
N PHE A 290 12.04 -2.97 -18.21
CA PHE A 290 13.38 -2.43 -18.43
C PHE A 290 13.41 -0.98 -17.96
N GLY A 291 14.54 -0.53 -17.44
CA GLY A 291 14.70 0.88 -17.06
C GLY A 291 15.89 1.11 -16.16
N THR A 292 15.79 2.16 -15.40
CA THR A 292 16.73 2.53 -14.35
C THR A 292 16.08 2.43 -12.99
N GLU A 293 16.91 2.37 -11.95
CA GLU A 293 16.47 2.52 -10.57
C GLU A 293 17.56 3.17 -9.73
N ILE A 294 17.20 3.82 -8.64
CA ILE A 294 18.12 4.36 -7.67
C ILE A 294 18.41 3.29 -6.63
N ILE A 295 19.67 2.89 -6.52
CA ILE A 295 20.13 1.99 -5.45
C ILE A 295 20.28 2.81 -4.17
N ARG A 296 19.37 2.59 -3.22
CA ARG A 296 19.22 3.36 -1.98
C ARG A 296 20.12 2.78 -0.87
N VAL A 297 21.38 3.08 -0.97
CA VAL A 297 22.44 2.76 0.01
C VAL A 297 22.99 4.06 0.62
N ASP A 298 24.02 4.01 1.45
CA ASP A 298 24.60 5.19 2.09
C ASP A 298 25.09 6.23 1.05
N THR A 299 25.74 5.78 -0.01
CA THR A 299 26.08 6.59 -1.19
C THR A 299 25.22 6.10 -2.36
N PRO A 300 24.03 6.70 -2.58
CA PRO A 300 23.10 6.23 -3.60
C PRO A 300 23.61 6.48 -5.02
N TYR A 301 23.23 5.63 -5.95
CA TYR A 301 23.60 5.75 -7.38
C TYR A 301 22.53 5.12 -8.27
N GLN A 302 22.51 5.49 -9.54
CA GLN A 302 21.63 4.87 -10.54
C GLN A 302 22.21 3.55 -11.03
N ALA A 303 21.32 2.60 -11.30
CA ALA A 303 21.62 1.32 -11.91
C ALA A 303 20.58 0.99 -13.00
N ARG A 304 20.98 0.15 -13.95
CA ARG A 304 20.04 -0.43 -14.92
C ARG A 304 19.26 -1.54 -14.27
N ASN A 305 17.92 -1.46 -14.34
CA ASN A 305 17.02 -2.51 -13.88
C ASN A 305 16.40 -3.26 -15.04
N THR A 306 16.34 -4.59 -14.93
CA THR A 306 15.61 -5.47 -15.83
C THR A 306 14.79 -6.45 -15.02
N GLY A 307 13.60 -6.78 -15.49
CA GLY A 307 12.74 -7.72 -14.80
C GLY A 307 11.84 -8.50 -15.75
N MET A 308 11.35 -9.63 -15.24
CA MET A 308 10.40 -10.49 -15.91
C MET A 308 9.39 -11.03 -14.90
N GLY A 309 8.12 -10.68 -15.09
CA GLY A 309 7.01 -11.30 -14.40
C GLY A 309 6.39 -12.40 -15.25
N PHE A 310 6.02 -13.52 -14.64
CA PHE A 310 5.25 -14.59 -15.23
C PHE A 310 4.12 -14.97 -14.29
N GLY A 311 2.92 -15.16 -14.84
CA GLY A 311 1.74 -15.63 -14.09
C GLY A 311 0.98 -16.69 -14.87
N MET A 312 0.48 -17.69 -14.17
CA MET A 312 -0.35 -18.76 -14.73
C MET A 312 -1.49 -19.10 -13.77
N GLU A 313 -2.70 -19.20 -14.30
CA GLU A 313 -3.86 -19.75 -13.60
C GLU A 313 -4.35 -20.99 -14.34
N LEU A 314 -4.51 -22.09 -13.58
CA LEU A 314 -5.06 -23.36 -14.07
C LEU A 314 -6.28 -23.75 -13.24
N LYS A 315 -7.39 -24.09 -13.90
CA LYS A 315 -8.63 -24.63 -13.30
C LYS A 315 -9.01 -25.92 -14.04
N PRO A 316 -8.36 -27.04 -13.71
CA PRO A 316 -8.63 -28.31 -14.42
C PRO A 316 -10.09 -28.75 -14.25
N SER A 317 -10.68 -28.50 -13.07
CA SER A 317 -12.08 -28.69 -12.76
C SER A 317 -12.61 -27.55 -11.91
N ASP A 318 -13.89 -27.54 -11.56
CA ASP A 318 -14.51 -26.51 -10.72
C ASP A 318 -14.01 -26.58 -9.26
N GLU A 319 -13.52 -27.74 -8.83
CA GLU A 319 -12.99 -27.97 -7.48
C GLU A 319 -11.53 -27.54 -7.35
N PHE A 320 -10.75 -27.57 -8.44
CA PHE A 320 -9.32 -27.32 -8.41
C PHE A 320 -8.93 -25.98 -9.03
N LYS A 321 -8.19 -25.19 -8.30
CA LYS A 321 -7.55 -23.97 -8.78
C LYS A 321 -6.08 -23.92 -8.38
N PHE A 322 -5.21 -23.72 -9.38
CA PHE A 322 -3.78 -23.54 -9.20
C PHE A 322 -3.37 -22.18 -9.78
N ASN A 323 -2.66 -21.37 -8.99
CA ASN A 323 -2.04 -20.14 -9.45
C ASN A 323 -0.54 -20.24 -9.20
N PHE A 324 0.22 -19.85 -10.20
CA PHE A 324 1.66 -19.69 -10.11
C PHE A 324 2.04 -18.28 -10.54
N SER A 325 2.94 -17.64 -9.79
CA SER A 325 3.58 -16.40 -10.21
C SER A 325 5.08 -16.47 -9.93
N MET A 326 5.85 -15.88 -10.81
CA MET A 326 7.29 -15.69 -10.67
C MET A 326 7.64 -14.28 -11.09
N ASP A 327 8.34 -13.56 -10.23
CA ASP A 327 8.89 -12.25 -10.49
C ASP A 327 10.41 -12.31 -10.37
N GLN A 328 11.11 -11.96 -11.43
CA GLN A 328 12.56 -11.81 -11.47
C GLN A 328 12.89 -10.33 -11.58
N SER A 329 13.89 -9.88 -10.83
CA SER A 329 14.48 -8.54 -10.97
C SER A 329 16.00 -8.64 -10.91
N LYS A 330 16.67 -7.83 -11.72
CA LYS A 330 18.13 -7.75 -11.76
C LYS A 330 18.57 -6.32 -11.99
N SER A 331 19.49 -5.83 -11.15
CA SER A 331 20.08 -4.50 -11.23
C SER A 331 21.57 -4.59 -11.47
N ILE A 332 22.06 -3.76 -12.38
CA ILE A 332 23.42 -3.79 -12.87
C ILE A 332 23.95 -2.35 -12.89
N LYS A 333 25.15 -2.12 -12.36
CA LYS A 333 25.84 -0.83 -12.44
C LYS A 333 26.09 -0.42 -13.88
N PHE A 334 25.98 0.86 -14.17
CA PHE A 334 26.28 1.39 -15.52
C PHE A 334 27.74 1.26 -15.89
N GLU A 335 28.64 1.53 -14.94
CA GLU A 335 30.08 1.66 -15.19
C GLU A 335 30.76 0.34 -15.56
N ASN A 336 30.60 -0.68 -14.76
CA ASN A 336 31.37 -1.93 -14.84
C ASN A 336 30.53 -3.18 -15.10
N ARG A 337 29.20 -3.02 -15.26
CA ARG A 337 28.22 -4.10 -15.43
C ARG A 337 28.16 -5.09 -14.25
N GLU A 338 28.66 -4.70 -13.09
CA GLU A 338 28.54 -5.46 -11.87
C GLU A 338 27.08 -5.66 -11.48
N VAL A 339 26.71 -6.88 -11.11
CA VAL A 339 25.36 -7.18 -10.60
C VAL A 339 25.25 -6.71 -9.16
N VAL A 340 24.45 -5.68 -8.94
CA VAL A 340 24.17 -5.10 -7.63
C VAL A 340 23.15 -5.96 -6.88
N TYR A 341 22.13 -6.39 -7.60
CA TYR A 341 20.99 -7.10 -7.05
C TYR A 341 20.44 -8.07 -8.09
N SER A 342 20.09 -9.27 -7.65
CA SER A 342 19.41 -10.25 -8.48
C SER A 342 18.50 -11.11 -7.62
N ASP A 343 17.20 -11.02 -7.88
CA ASP A 343 16.20 -11.75 -7.12
C ASP A 343 15.21 -12.51 -8.00
N ILE A 344 14.65 -13.57 -7.43
CA ILE A 344 13.50 -14.31 -7.95
C ILE A 344 12.57 -14.57 -6.78
N ILE A 345 11.33 -14.14 -6.92
CA ILE A 345 10.23 -14.50 -6.02
C ILE A 345 9.29 -15.42 -6.80
N ALA A 346 9.16 -16.66 -6.35
CA ALA A 346 8.22 -17.62 -6.91
C ALA A 346 7.14 -17.95 -5.90
N ARG A 347 5.88 -17.84 -6.30
CA ARG A 347 4.72 -18.11 -5.43
C ARG A 347 3.75 -19.05 -6.11
N THR A 348 3.29 -20.05 -5.37
CA THR A 348 2.23 -20.96 -5.77
C THR A 348 1.06 -20.84 -4.80
N ARG A 349 -0.16 -20.95 -5.32
CA ARG A 349 -1.38 -21.10 -4.55
C ARG A 349 -2.22 -22.21 -5.14
N PHE A 350 -2.43 -23.22 -4.36
CA PHE A 350 -3.30 -24.35 -4.66
C PHE A 350 -4.57 -24.25 -3.83
N GLU A 351 -5.72 -24.43 -4.45
CA GLU A 351 -7.04 -24.47 -3.79
C GLU A 351 -7.80 -25.68 -4.26
N TYR A 352 -8.39 -26.39 -3.30
CA TYR A 352 -9.24 -27.54 -3.54
C TYR A 352 -10.54 -27.40 -2.74
N GLN A 353 -11.65 -27.31 -3.46
CA GLN A 353 -12.99 -27.29 -2.90
C GLN A 353 -13.50 -28.73 -2.80
N ALA A 354 -13.19 -29.41 -1.69
CA ALA A 354 -13.53 -30.83 -1.51
C ALA A 354 -15.04 -31.07 -1.46
N THR A 355 -15.79 -30.13 -0.86
CA THR A 355 -17.25 -30.08 -0.84
C THR A 355 -17.72 -28.63 -0.85
N SER A 356 -19.02 -28.37 -0.93
CA SER A 356 -19.58 -27.01 -0.77
C SER A 356 -19.23 -26.36 0.57
N PHE A 357 -18.82 -27.14 1.58
CA PHE A 357 -18.52 -26.69 2.93
C PHE A 357 -17.03 -26.75 3.28
N LEU A 358 -16.21 -27.50 2.53
CA LEU A 358 -14.82 -27.76 2.88
C LEU A 358 -13.89 -27.28 1.78
N ASN A 359 -13.03 -26.31 2.10
CA ASN A 359 -11.99 -25.80 1.22
C ASN A 359 -10.60 -26.01 1.85
N ILE A 360 -9.65 -26.46 1.04
CA ILE A 360 -8.24 -26.60 1.39
C ILE A 360 -7.45 -25.66 0.50
N ARG A 361 -6.59 -24.85 1.11
CA ARG A 361 -5.71 -23.90 0.42
C ARG A 361 -4.28 -24.07 0.91
N ILE A 362 -3.34 -24.12 -0.01
CA ILE A 362 -1.90 -24.09 0.29
C ILE A 362 -1.29 -22.94 -0.49
N VAL A 363 -0.58 -22.07 0.20
CA VAL A 363 0.27 -21.04 -0.40
C VAL A 363 1.71 -21.37 -0.06
N ALA A 364 2.59 -21.40 -1.08
CA ALA A 364 4.02 -21.54 -0.90
C ALA A 364 4.74 -20.42 -1.65
N GLN A 365 5.76 -19.84 -1.04
CA GLN A 365 6.56 -18.77 -1.62
C GLN A 365 8.04 -19.02 -1.36
N TYR A 366 8.85 -18.89 -2.40
CA TYR A 366 10.30 -18.90 -2.33
C TYR A 366 10.85 -17.53 -2.70
N HIS A 367 11.80 -17.03 -1.91
CA HIS A 367 12.51 -15.79 -2.13
C HIS A 367 14.01 -16.06 -2.25
N ARG A 368 14.56 -15.89 -3.44
CA ARG A 368 15.94 -16.26 -3.73
C ARG A 368 16.96 -15.41 -2.99
N TYR A 369 16.76 -14.08 -2.95
CA TYR A 369 17.71 -13.15 -2.34
C TYR A 369 17.87 -13.40 -0.84
N TYR A 370 16.76 -13.51 -0.12
CA TYR A 370 16.78 -13.82 1.32
C TYR A 370 16.95 -15.31 1.60
N LYS A 371 16.92 -16.16 0.57
CA LYS A 371 16.95 -17.63 0.70
C LYS A 371 15.92 -18.14 1.71
N THR A 372 14.68 -17.62 1.60
CA THR A 372 13.56 -18.00 2.47
C THR A 372 12.52 -18.81 1.70
N PHE A 373 11.85 -19.71 2.41
CA PHE A 373 10.71 -20.48 1.91
C PHE A 373 9.58 -20.43 2.92
N ASP A 374 8.43 -19.92 2.50
CA ASP A 374 7.22 -19.83 3.31
C ASP A 374 6.18 -20.82 2.83
N ILE A 375 5.48 -21.47 3.76
CA ILE A 375 4.36 -22.37 3.46
C ILE A 375 3.18 -22.11 4.41
N GLN A 376 1.98 -21.98 3.86
CA GLN A 376 0.77 -21.60 4.57
C GLN A 376 -0.41 -22.49 4.15
N PRO A 377 -0.53 -23.72 4.66
CA PRO A 377 -1.73 -24.53 4.49
C PRO A 377 -2.86 -24.01 5.38
N LEU A 378 -4.07 -24.06 4.85
CA LEU A 378 -5.30 -23.65 5.52
C LEU A 378 -6.44 -24.58 5.12
N VAL A 379 -7.16 -25.08 6.10
CA VAL A 379 -8.44 -25.77 5.95
C VAL A 379 -9.55 -24.85 6.44
N SER A 380 -10.58 -24.66 5.63
CA SER A 380 -11.75 -23.86 5.95
C SER A 380 -12.99 -24.76 5.89
N TYR A 381 -13.77 -24.81 6.96
CA TYR A 381 -15.02 -25.57 7.04
C TYR A 381 -16.18 -24.63 7.38
N GLN A 382 -17.15 -24.54 6.47
CA GLN A 382 -18.31 -23.66 6.55
C GLN A 382 -19.61 -24.47 6.56
N PRO A 383 -20.05 -24.99 7.72
CA PRO A 383 -21.25 -25.82 7.81
C PRO A 383 -22.56 -25.07 7.53
N GLY A 384 -22.51 -23.75 7.50
CA GLY A 384 -23.66 -22.89 7.21
C GLY A 384 -23.22 -21.46 6.84
N PRO A 385 -24.13 -20.64 6.33
CA PRO A 385 -23.78 -19.32 5.75
C PRO A 385 -23.14 -18.35 6.76
N PHE A 386 -23.34 -18.59 8.07
CA PHE A 386 -22.92 -17.64 9.11
C PHE A 386 -21.83 -18.20 10.04
N THR A 387 -21.33 -19.42 9.80
CA THR A 387 -20.33 -20.04 10.67
C THR A 387 -19.20 -20.62 9.85
N ILE A 388 -17.95 -20.20 10.13
CA ILE A 388 -16.75 -20.71 9.46
C ILE A 388 -15.70 -21.06 10.50
N PHE A 389 -15.12 -22.23 10.35
CA PHE A 389 -13.98 -22.70 11.11
C PHE A 389 -12.73 -22.68 10.20
N TYR A 390 -11.62 -22.17 10.73
CA TYR A 390 -10.35 -22.17 10.03
C TYR A 390 -9.30 -22.88 10.88
N LEU A 391 -8.60 -23.83 10.31
CA LEU A 391 -7.41 -24.44 10.89
C LEU A 391 -6.27 -24.22 9.91
N GLY A 392 -5.21 -23.55 10.35
CA GLY A 392 -4.09 -23.22 9.50
C GLY A 392 -2.76 -23.22 10.23
N THR A 393 -1.71 -23.26 9.45
CA THR A 393 -0.35 -23.02 9.93
C THR A 393 0.36 -22.07 8.98
N SER A 394 1.32 -21.32 9.52
CA SER A 394 2.27 -20.52 8.73
C SER A 394 3.67 -20.90 9.21
N ARG A 395 4.52 -21.30 8.29
CA ARG A 395 5.92 -21.67 8.57
C ARG A 395 6.84 -20.98 7.59
N SER A 396 7.93 -20.43 8.12
CA SER A 396 9.01 -19.84 7.36
C SER A 396 10.31 -20.61 7.63
N TYR A 397 11.03 -20.88 6.57
CA TYR A 397 12.34 -21.53 6.60
C TYR A 397 13.37 -20.59 5.97
N GLU A 398 14.56 -20.57 6.52
CA GLU A 398 15.72 -19.86 5.97
C GLU A 398 16.90 -20.79 5.77
N THR A 399 17.74 -20.50 4.78
CA THR A 399 18.97 -21.29 4.57
C THR A 399 20.07 -20.78 5.49
N ARG A 400 20.59 -21.67 6.34
CA ARG A 400 21.81 -21.47 7.15
C ARG A 400 22.91 -22.42 6.70
N SER A 401 24.07 -22.34 7.32
CA SER A 401 25.21 -23.26 7.03
C SER A 401 24.87 -24.75 7.21
N SER A 402 23.90 -25.06 8.07
CA SER A 402 23.36 -26.41 8.32
C SER A 402 22.26 -26.86 7.38
N GLY A 403 21.87 -26.05 6.38
CA GLY A 403 20.73 -26.28 5.49
C GLY A 403 19.50 -25.45 5.82
N TRP A 404 18.31 -25.92 5.47
CA TRP A 404 17.05 -25.24 5.75
C TRP A 404 16.67 -25.38 7.23
N VAL A 405 16.47 -24.25 7.90
CA VAL A 405 16.07 -24.18 9.31
C VAL A 405 14.77 -23.40 9.42
N GLU A 406 13.85 -23.90 10.24
CA GLU A 406 12.62 -23.17 10.54
C GLU A 406 12.95 -21.91 11.36
N SER A 407 12.61 -20.74 10.81
CA SER A 407 12.80 -19.44 11.47
C SER A 407 11.54 -18.94 12.15
N TYR A 408 10.37 -19.40 11.69
CA TYR A 408 9.07 -19.05 12.26
C TYR A 408 8.07 -20.16 12.03
N GLY A 409 7.27 -20.47 13.06
CA GLY A 409 6.16 -21.42 12.97
C GLY A 409 4.98 -20.99 13.86
N GLN A 410 3.77 -21.02 13.28
CA GLN A 410 2.54 -20.73 13.97
C GLN A 410 1.44 -21.69 13.51
N ILE A 411 0.67 -22.22 14.46
CA ILE A 411 -0.58 -22.95 14.20
C ILE A 411 -1.71 -22.11 14.79
N TYR A 412 -2.81 -21.99 14.09
CA TYR A 412 -3.96 -21.22 14.54
C TYR A 412 -5.29 -21.90 14.23
N LEU A 413 -6.22 -21.74 15.15
CA LEU A 413 -7.62 -22.07 14.99
C LEU A 413 -8.44 -20.77 15.08
N LYS A 414 -9.27 -20.50 14.09
CA LYS A 414 -10.17 -19.34 14.11
C LYS A 414 -11.60 -19.80 13.88
N VAL A 415 -12.52 -19.31 14.70
CA VAL A 415 -13.97 -19.50 14.53
C VAL A 415 -14.58 -18.14 14.23
N GLN A 416 -15.37 -18.06 13.18
CA GLN A 416 -16.13 -16.87 12.82
C GLN A 416 -17.60 -17.23 12.79
N LYS A 417 -18.43 -16.49 13.54
CA LYS A 417 -19.89 -16.63 13.55
C LYS A 417 -20.53 -15.25 13.40
N LEU A 418 -21.45 -15.12 12.48
CA LEU A 418 -22.27 -13.92 12.32
C LEU A 418 -23.61 -14.15 13.06
N PHE A 419 -23.96 -13.21 13.90
CA PHE A 419 -25.27 -13.14 14.55
C PHE A 419 -26.06 -12.01 13.91
N SER A 420 -27.28 -12.28 13.46
CA SER A 420 -28.26 -11.25 13.05
C SER A 420 -29.29 -11.13 14.17
N PHE A 421 -29.49 -9.94 14.68
CA PHE A 421 -30.51 -9.62 15.66
C PHE A 421 -31.66 -8.86 15.00
#